data_fac5f69bc4f966edfbfcda7070d07ee9
#
_entry.id   fac5f69bc4f966edfbfcda7070d07ee9
#
_cell.length_a   1.000
_cell.length_b   1.000
_cell.length_c   1.000
_cell.angle_alpha   90.00
_cell.angle_beta   90.00
_cell.angle_gamma   90.00
#
_symmetry.space_group_name_H-M   'P 1'
#
loop_
_entity.id
_entity.type
_entity.pdbx_description
1 polymer ?
#
loop_
_entity_poly.entity_id
_entity_poly.type
_entity_poly.pdbx_seq_one_letter_code
_entity_poly.pdbx_strand_id
1 'polypeptide(L)'
;MENKPKTSSYKRLKPYIKGFQIPFVLAIFGAIISAVITVIGPDKLKEITNTITEGITPTKMGTIPGIDLDKVASIAMTLAVLYVISAIVGYLQSFTVATVTQRFSQRFRTAIQKKINSVPLNYFDSHSQGDTLSRVTNDVDLLGQSLSQGLGTLITSSALLVAAIIMMFYSNVIMAITAIGSVLVGFVLVAFIMGFSQPLFKRQQENLANINGYIEEIYTGQAVVTSYNASKESSQAFKGLNDKLYKSMWQSQFISGIMMPLMIFIGNFGYVMVCLVGAIKVIDGSLTIGDVVAFMTYVRIFSQPLSQIAQGITQLQSSIAAIGRIFEFLEEKDMDDESAKAAELTDTKGQVVFDHVSFGYTPEKTIIHDFSALAKPGQKIAIVGPTGAGKTTIVNLLMKFYNIDQGRITIDGVNTNDMKRETVHDQFSMVLQDTWLFEGTIRDNLIYNQENISDEQVIAAAKAVGVHHFITTLPKGYDTYLDDSVTLSVGQKQLLTIARALLKDAPLLILDEATSSVDTRTEELIQKAMDKLMEGRTSFVIAHRLSTIRNANLILVMKDGNIIEQGNHDELMAAEGFYADLYNSQFTEEVA
;
A
#
# COMPACT_ATOMS: atom_id res chain seq x y z
N MET A 1 20.73 -4.59 12.72
CA MET A 1 19.30 -5.03 12.77
C MET A 1 19.09 -5.72 14.12
N GLU A 2 18.65 -4.97 15.12
CA GLU A 2 18.31 -5.51 16.43
C GLU A 2 17.04 -6.36 16.32
N ASN A 3 17.15 -7.58 16.78
CA ASN A 3 16.05 -8.56 16.87
C ASN A 3 15.05 -8.09 17.94
N LYS A 4 14.16 -7.14 17.60
CA LYS A 4 13.06 -6.78 18.49
C LYS A 4 12.22 -8.03 18.75
N PRO A 5 11.88 -8.36 20.01
CA PRO A 5 11.11 -9.56 20.33
C PRO A 5 9.78 -9.49 19.57
N LYS A 6 9.50 -10.53 18.77
CA LYS A 6 8.23 -10.70 18.06
C LYS A 6 7.09 -10.78 19.09
N THR A 7 6.60 -9.63 19.49
CA THR A 7 5.32 -9.57 20.23
C THR A 7 4.28 -10.31 19.39
N SER A 8 3.58 -11.28 20.00
CA SER A 8 2.60 -12.11 19.31
C SER A 8 1.70 -11.24 18.42
N SER A 9 1.60 -11.55 17.14
CA SER A 9 0.79 -10.82 16.14
C SER A 9 -0.64 -10.56 16.65
N TYR A 10 -1.15 -11.42 17.53
CA TYR A 10 -2.44 -11.26 18.18
C TYR A 10 -2.52 -10.03 19.11
N LYS A 11 -1.47 -9.73 19.89
CA LYS A 11 -1.46 -8.54 20.77
C LYS A 11 -1.50 -7.25 19.97
N ARG A 12 -0.84 -7.20 18.82
CA ARG A 12 -0.82 -6.07 17.89
C ARG A 12 -2.18 -5.83 17.22
N LEU A 13 -2.90 -6.91 16.89
CA LEU A 13 -4.21 -6.84 16.25
C LEU A 13 -5.34 -6.45 17.21
N LYS A 14 -5.19 -6.69 18.53
CA LYS A 14 -6.23 -6.48 19.54
C LYS A 14 -6.93 -5.11 19.47
N PRO A 15 -6.25 -3.96 19.32
CA PRO A 15 -6.88 -2.65 19.20
C PRO A 15 -7.80 -2.54 17.99
N TYR A 16 -7.43 -3.13 16.88
CA TYR A 16 -8.17 -3.07 15.62
C TYR A 16 -9.37 -4.02 15.58
N ILE A 17 -9.33 -5.12 16.37
CA ILE A 17 -10.41 -6.12 16.49
C ILE A 17 -11.45 -5.69 17.54
N LYS A 18 -11.12 -4.76 18.43
CA LYS A 18 -12.03 -4.31 19.49
C LYS A 18 -13.36 -3.82 18.89
N GLY A 19 -14.48 -4.37 19.39
CA GLY A 19 -15.84 -4.08 18.92
C GLY A 19 -16.36 -5.02 17.82
N PHE A 20 -15.53 -5.94 17.28
CA PHE A 20 -15.97 -6.94 16.31
C PHE A 20 -16.20 -8.33 16.92
N GLN A 21 -16.00 -8.48 18.22
CA GLN A 21 -16.12 -9.77 18.91
C GLN A 21 -17.54 -10.35 18.81
N ILE A 22 -18.57 -9.53 19.07
CA ILE A 22 -19.98 -9.97 19.01
C ILE A 22 -20.38 -10.36 17.57
N PRO A 23 -20.17 -9.53 16.53
CA PRO A 23 -20.41 -9.93 15.15
C PRO A 23 -19.70 -11.22 14.74
N PHE A 24 -18.48 -11.42 15.20
CA PHE A 24 -17.70 -12.62 14.89
C PHE A 24 -18.29 -13.88 15.53
N VAL A 25 -18.72 -13.79 16.81
CA VAL A 25 -19.43 -14.89 17.50
C VAL A 25 -20.75 -15.20 16.81
N LEU A 26 -21.50 -14.18 16.39
CA LEU A 26 -22.75 -14.39 15.63
C LEU A 26 -22.50 -15.07 14.29
N ALA A 27 -21.41 -14.73 13.58
CA ALA A 27 -21.05 -15.39 12.35
C ALA A 27 -20.70 -16.87 12.56
N ILE A 28 -19.97 -17.21 13.63
CA ILE A 28 -19.68 -18.60 14.01
C ILE A 28 -20.99 -19.35 14.31
N PHE A 29 -21.88 -18.74 15.07
CA PHE A 29 -23.17 -19.36 15.43
C PHE A 29 -24.03 -19.60 14.19
N GLY A 30 -24.08 -18.64 13.27
CA GLY A 30 -24.76 -18.78 11.97
C GLY A 30 -24.18 -19.93 11.14
N ALA A 31 -22.85 -20.05 11.09
CA ALA A 31 -22.18 -21.15 10.38
C ALA A 31 -22.54 -22.53 10.97
N ILE A 32 -22.58 -22.65 12.29
CA ILE A 32 -22.97 -23.89 12.97
C ILE A 32 -24.41 -24.26 12.64
N ILE A 33 -25.34 -23.31 12.73
CA ILE A 33 -26.76 -23.54 12.39
C ILE A 33 -26.89 -23.98 10.94
N SER A 34 -26.25 -23.26 10.00
CA SER A 34 -26.30 -23.60 8.58
C SER A 34 -25.69 -24.98 8.30
N ALA A 35 -24.58 -25.32 8.98
CA ALA A 35 -23.94 -26.64 8.85
C ALA A 35 -24.85 -27.76 9.37
N VAL A 36 -25.48 -27.58 10.53
CA VAL A 36 -26.43 -28.57 11.09
C VAL A 36 -27.61 -28.80 10.15
N ILE A 37 -28.22 -27.72 9.62
CA ILE A 37 -29.33 -27.84 8.66
C ILE A 37 -28.87 -28.59 7.39
N THR A 38 -27.70 -28.26 6.88
CA THR A 38 -27.16 -28.91 5.66
C THR A 38 -26.95 -30.41 5.85
N VAL A 39 -26.51 -30.82 7.02
CA VAL A 39 -26.21 -32.25 7.33
C VAL A 39 -27.46 -33.05 7.67
N ILE A 40 -28.57 -32.41 8.06
CA ILE A 40 -29.89 -33.07 8.20
C ILE A 40 -30.47 -33.47 6.84
N GLY A 41 -30.11 -32.77 5.76
CA GLY A 41 -30.62 -33.02 4.42
C GLY A 41 -30.52 -34.46 3.95
N PRO A 42 -29.32 -35.10 4.02
CA PRO A 42 -29.14 -36.51 3.67
C PRO A 42 -30.02 -37.48 4.46
N ASP A 43 -30.25 -37.21 5.76
CA ASP A 43 -31.12 -38.03 6.58
C ASP A 43 -32.58 -37.97 6.14
N LYS A 44 -33.08 -36.81 5.79
CA LYS A 44 -34.42 -36.63 5.21
C LYS A 44 -34.51 -37.24 3.79
N LEU A 45 -33.44 -37.19 3.00
CA LEU A 45 -33.38 -37.86 1.70
C LEU A 45 -33.45 -39.41 1.87
N LYS A 46 -32.83 -39.96 2.92
CA LYS A 46 -32.98 -41.35 3.33
C LYS A 46 -34.44 -41.71 3.57
N GLU A 47 -35.18 -40.88 4.33
CA GLU A 47 -36.62 -41.11 4.62
C GLU A 47 -37.44 -41.13 3.32
N ILE A 48 -37.22 -40.19 2.39
CA ILE A 48 -37.89 -40.15 1.07
C ILE A 48 -37.57 -41.42 0.30
N THR A 49 -36.30 -41.81 0.20
CA THR A 49 -35.84 -42.99 -0.55
C THR A 49 -36.47 -44.26 0.00
N ASN A 50 -36.51 -44.42 1.32
CA ASN A 50 -37.12 -45.58 1.96
C ASN A 50 -38.63 -45.63 1.71
N THR A 51 -39.35 -44.53 1.84
CA THR A 51 -40.81 -44.44 1.54
C THR A 51 -41.10 -44.84 0.10
N ILE A 52 -40.27 -44.39 -0.88
CA ILE A 52 -40.43 -44.79 -2.28
C ILE A 52 -40.11 -46.29 -2.44
N THR A 53 -39.02 -46.80 -1.85
CA THR A 53 -38.61 -48.20 -1.98
C THR A 53 -39.64 -49.15 -1.37
N GLU A 54 -40.20 -48.80 -0.22
CA GLU A 54 -41.29 -49.57 0.43
C GLU A 54 -42.54 -49.60 -0.42
N GLY A 55 -42.87 -48.49 -1.10
CA GLY A 55 -44.04 -48.38 -1.97
C GLY A 55 -43.97 -49.18 -3.27
N ILE A 56 -42.77 -49.47 -3.77
CA ILE A 56 -42.55 -50.25 -5.02
C ILE A 56 -42.13 -51.70 -4.78
N THR A 57 -41.75 -52.05 -3.55
CA THR A 57 -41.30 -53.39 -3.22
C THR A 57 -42.52 -54.29 -2.93
N PRO A 58 -42.65 -55.45 -3.59
CA PRO A 58 -43.75 -56.36 -3.31
C PRO A 58 -43.71 -56.83 -1.83
N THR A 59 -44.86 -56.79 -1.18
CA THR A 59 -45.03 -57.35 0.16
C THR A 59 -44.92 -58.89 0.11
N LYS A 60 -44.75 -59.55 1.27
CA LYS A 60 -44.73 -61.02 1.38
C LYS A 60 -45.99 -61.69 0.82
N MET A 61 -47.06 -60.91 0.59
CA MET A 61 -48.32 -61.36 -0.04
C MET A 61 -48.38 -61.04 -1.53
N GLY A 62 -47.32 -60.56 -2.17
CA GLY A 62 -47.24 -60.24 -3.59
C GLY A 62 -47.95 -58.95 -4.02
N THR A 63 -48.50 -58.15 -3.11
CA THR A 63 -49.11 -56.86 -3.37
C THR A 63 -48.11 -55.74 -3.33
N ILE A 64 -48.17 -54.79 -4.26
CA ILE A 64 -47.39 -53.54 -4.25
C ILE A 64 -48.19 -52.49 -3.49
N PRO A 65 -47.69 -51.94 -2.35
CA PRO A 65 -48.47 -51.04 -1.50
C PRO A 65 -48.81 -49.69 -2.16
N GLY A 66 -48.05 -49.28 -3.15
CA GLY A 66 -48.12 -47.93 -3.73
C GLY A 66 -47.25 -46.94 -2.94
N ILE A 67 -46.75 -45.91 -3.62
CA ILE A 67 -45.93 -44.88 -3.01
C ILE A 67 -46.81 -43.88 -2.23
N ASP A 68 -46.51 -43.67 -0.97
CA ASP A 68 -47.14 -42.62 -0.14
C ASP A 68 -46.65 -41.22 -0.59
N LEU A 69 -47.32 -40.62 -1.57
CA LEU A 69 -46.98 -39.33 -2.14
C LEU A 69 -47.15 -38.20 -1.12
N ASP A 70 -48.12 -38.29 -0.20
CA ASP A 70 -48.38 -37.28 0.80
C ASP A 70 -47.21 -37.20 1.81
N LYS A 71 -46.70 -38.35 2.22
CA LYS A 71 -45.50 -38.45 3.11
C LYS A 71 -44.27 -37.92 2.38
N VAL A 72 -44.06 -38.25 1.13
CA VAL A 72 -42.93 -37.76 0.33
C VAL A 72 -43.01 -36.23 0.17
N ALA A 73 -44.18 -35.70 -0.15
CA ALA A 73 -44.41 -34.28 -0.28
C ALA A 73 -44.17 -33.52 1.03
N SER A 74 -44.62 -34.06 2.17
CA SER A 74 -44.39 -33.49 3.51
C SER A 74 -42.91 -33.37 3.84
N ILE A 75 -42.12 -34.46 3.58
CA ILE A 75 -40.67 -34.47 3.84
C ILE A 75 -39.95 -33.47 2.89
N ALA A 76 -40.34 -33.47 1.61
CA ALA A 76 -39.79 -32.55 0.62
C ALA A 76 -40.04 -31.07 1.00
N MET A 77 -41.26 -30.74 1.47
CA MET A 77 -41.60 -29.39 1.95
C MET A 77 -40.80 -29.02 3.19
N THR A 78 -40.59 -29.95 4.13
CA THR A 78 -39.75 -29.74 5.30
C THR A 78 -38.31 -29.41 4.89
N LEU A 79 -37.73 -30.17 3.94
CA LEU A 79 -36.41 -29.91 3.39
C LEU A 79 -36.33 -28.54 2.73
N ALA A 80 -37.33 -28.16 1.93
CA ALA A 80 -37.37 -26.86 1.27
C ALA A 80 -37.34 -25.71 2.30
N VAL A 81 -38.14 -25.80 3.36
CA VAL A 81 -38.16 -24.82 4.44
C VAL A 81 -36.79 -24.75 5.14
N LEU A 82 -36.19 -25.90 5.48
CA LEU A 82 -34.88 -25.95 6.13
C LEU A 82 -33.79 -25.31 5.25
N TYR A 83 -33.79 -25.58 3.94
CA TYR A 83 -32.82 -24.97 3.03
C TYR A 83 -33.00 -23.47 2.85
N VAL A 84 -34.27 -22.97 2.85
CA VAL A 84 -34.54 -21.54 2.85
C VAL A 84 -34.00 -20.87 4.12
N ILE A 85 -34.23 -21.48 5.28
CA ILE A 85 -33.67 -20.99 6.57
C ILE A 85 -32.15 -21.00 6.51
N SER A 86 -31.53 -22.08 6.03
CA SER A 86 -30.06 -22.17 5.90
C SER A 86 -29.52 -21.08 4.96
N ALA A 87 -30.19 -20.80 3.84
CA ALA A 87 -29.82 -19.75 2.91
C ALA A 87 -29.87 -18.34 3.57
N ILE A 88 -30.94 -18.06 4.33
CA ILE A 88 -31.08 -16.78 5.05
C ILE A 88 -29.97 -16.63 6.11
N VAL A 89 -29.73 -17.68 6.89
CA VAL A 89 -28.68 -17.66 7.93
C VAL A 89 -27.29 -17.50 7.30
N GLY A 90 -27.01 -18.22 6.20
CA GLY A 90 -25.77 -18.10 5.43
C GLY A 90 -25.56 -16.70 4.84
N TYR A 91 -26.63 -16.10 4.32
CA TYR A 91 -26.59 -14.71 3.84
C TYR A 91 -26.24 -13.73 4.98
N LEU A 92 -26.92 -13.81 6.12
CA LEU A 92 -26.65 -12.96 7.28
C LEU A 92 -25.22 -13.14 7.81
N GLN A 93 -24.73 -14.37 7.83
CA GLN A 93 -23.37 -14.69 8.20
C GLN A 93 -22.36 -14.03 7.25
N SER A 94 -22.53 -14.23 5.93
CA SER A 94 -21.65 -13.66 4.91
C SER A 94 -21.66 -12.14 4.94
N PHE A 95 -22.84 -11.52 5.08
CA PHE A 95 -22.98 -10.07 5.25
C PHE A 95 -22.24 -9.55 6.50
N THR A 96 -22.34 -10.29 7.61
CA THR A 96 -21.65 -9.93 8.86
C THR A 96 -20.15 -10.00 8.70
N VAL A 97 -19.63 -11.10 8.13
CA VAL A 97 -18.18 -11.29 7.89
C VAL A 97 -17.65 -10.19 6.96
N ALA A 98 -18.34 -9.93 5.85
CA ALA A 98 -17.94 -8.89 4.90
C ALA A 98 -17.92 -7.50 5.56
N THR A 99 -18.95 -7.16 6.34
CA THR A 99 -19.03 -5.87 7.04
C THR A 99 -17.90 -5.69 8.06
N VAL A 100 -17.63 -6.74 8.87
CA VAL A 100 -16.52 -6.73 9.84
C VAL A 100 -15.19 -6.53 9.15
N THR A 101 -14.94 -7.27 8.08
CA THR A 101 -13.68 -7.22 7.35
C THR A 101 -13.47 -5.87 6.68
N GLN A 102 -14.49 -5.28 6.06
CA GLN A 102 -14.37 -3.96 5.44
C GLN A 102 -14.12 -2.84 6.46
N ARG A 103 -14.80 -2.87 7.62
CA ARG A 103 -14.53 -1.93 8.72
C ARG A 103 -13.14 -2.11 9.32
N PHE A 104 -12.65 -3.34 9.38
CA PHE A 104 -11.29 -3.64 9.81
C PHE A 104 -10.25 -3.05 8.84
N SER A 105 -10.40 -3.27 7.54
CA SER A 105 -9.56 -2.67 6.51
C SER A 105 -9.58 -1.14 6.55
N GLN A 106 -10.77 -0.53 6.74
CA GLN A 106 -10.91 0.92 6.90
C GLN A 106 -10.09 1.45 8.10
N ARG A 107 -10.14 0.76 9.25
CA ARG A 107 -9.34 1.14 10.44
C ARG A 107 -7.84 1.09 10.17
N PHE A 108 -7.38 0.08 9.43
CA PHE A 108 -5.97 -0.02 9.05
C PHE A 108 -5.56 1.12 8.12
N ARG A 109 -6.33 1.40 7.06
CA ARG A 109 -6.03 2.52 6.16
C ARG A 109 -5.98 3.85 6.92
N THR A 110 -6.93 4.09 7.82
CA THR A 110 -6.92 5.29 8.68
C THR A 110 -5.70 5.34 9.60
N ALA A 111 -5.29 4.21 10.18
CA ALA A 111 -4.11 4.15 11.03
C ALA A 111 -2.83 4.41 10.23
N ILE A 112 -2.71 3.83 9.03
CA ILE A 112 -1.56 4.02 8.14
C ILE A 112 -1.50 5.49 7.68
N GLN A 113 -2.63 6.10 7.28
CA GLN A 113 -2.67 7.52 6.89
C GLN A 113 -2.22 8.44 8.01
N LYS A 114 -2.68 8.19 9.24
CA LYS A 114 -2.21 8.95 10.41
C LYS A 114 -0.71 8.76 10.62
N LYS A 115 -0.23 7.54 10.44
CA LYS A 115 1.19 7.19 10.58
C LYS A 115 2.06 7.90 9.54
N ILE A 116 1.62 7.97 8.28
CA ILE A 116 2.31 8.72 7.22
C ILE A 116 2.56 10.17 7.66
N ASN A 117 1.59 10.80 8.30
CA ASN A 117 1.72 12.17 8.76
C ASN A 117 2.54 12.34 10.05
N SER A 118 2.82 11.27 10.78
CA SER A 118 3.55 11.30 12.06
C SER A 118 4.98 10.77 11.98
N VAL A 119 5.33 10.07 10.92
CA VAL A 119 6.69 9.53 10.71
C VAL A 119 7.63 10.65 10.26
N PRO A 120 8.88 10.73 10.78
CA PRO A 120 9.85 11.74 10.36
C PRO A 120 10.30 11.54 8.90
N LEU A 121 10.72 12.62 8.27
CA LEU A 121 11.07 12.65 6.84
C LEU A 121 12.19 11.67 6.47
N ASN A 122 13.14 11.41 7.38
CA ASN A 122 14.22 10.45 7.16
C ASN A 122 13.76 9.02 6.87
N TYR A 123 12.56 8.66 7.29
CA TYR A 123 11.97 7.38 6.92
C TYR A 123 11.73 7.31 5.40
N PHE A 124 11.14 8.37 4.83
CA PHE A 124 10.83 8.43 3.40
C PHE A 124 12.09 8.55 2.53
N ASP A 125 13.16 9.17 3.05
CA ASP A 125 14.45 9.23 2.35
C ASP A 125 15.17 7.88 2.29
N SER A 126 14.93 7.03 3.30
CA SER A 126 15.56 5.71 3.40
C SER A 126 14.74 4.56 2.80
N HIS A 127 13.47 4.80 2.49
CA HIS A 127 12.54 3.80 1.95
C HIS A 127 11.93 4.27 0.63
N SER A 128 11.72 3.34 -0.31
CA SER A 128 11.10 3.70 -1.59
C SER A 128 9.63 4.10 -1.40
N GLN A 129 9.19 5.12 -2.11
CA GLN A 129 7.79 5.57 -2.10
C GLN A 129 6.85 4.45 -2.54
N GLY A 130 7.25 3.65 -3.54
CA GLY A 130 6.47 2.52 -4.03
C GLY A 130 6.26 1.42 -2.98
N ASP A 131 7.26 1.13 -2.13
CA ASP A 131 7.12 0.15 -1.05
C ASP A 131 6.11 0.63 0.01
N THR A 132 6.21 1.89 0.42
CA THR A 132 5.27 2.49 1.37
C THR A 132 3.84 2.50 0.81
N LEU A 133 3.66 2.90 -0.45
CA LEU A 133 2.35 2.89 -1.12
C LEU A 133 1.79 1.47 -1.23
N SER A 134 2.62 0.47 -1.56
CA SER A 134 2.21 -0.93 -1.64
C SER A 134 1.71 -1.47 -0.29
N ARG A 135 2.30 -1.05 0.83
CA ARG A 135 1.83 -1.41 2.18
C ARG A 135 0.45 -0.82 2.48
N VAL A 136 0.19 0.41 2.04
CA VAL A 136 -1.10 1.11 2.24
C VAL A 136 -2.22 0.52 1.41
N THR A 137 -1.93 0.14 0.17
CA THR A 137 -2.91 -0.35 -0.81
C THR A 137 -2.94 -1.87 -0.86
N ASN A 138 -1.91 -2.49 -1.44
CA ASN A 138 -1.90 -3.91 -1.75
C ASN A 138 -1.95 -4.80 -0.50
N ASP A 139 -1.18 -4.48 0.55
CA ASP A 139 -1.16 -5.30 1.76
C ASP A 139 -2.46 -5.21 2.56
N VAL A 140 -3.08 -4.02 2.63
CA VAL A 140 -4.38 -3.86 3.30
C VAL A 140 -5.50 -4.53 2.50
N ASP A 141 -5.46 -4.48 1.17
CA ASP A 141 -6.44 -5.16 0.30
C ASP A 141 -6.27 -6.67 0.36
N LEU A 142 -5.05 -7.18 0.32
CA LEU A 142 -4.75 -8.59 0.51
C LEU A 142 -5.24 -9.08 1.88
N LEU A 143 -5.00 -8.30 2.94
CA LEU A 143 -5.52 -8.58 4.28
C LEU A 143 -7.05 -8.64 4.29
N GLY A 144 -7.72 -7.64 3.69
CA GLY A 144 -9.17 -7.58 3.59
C GLY A 144 -9.76 -8.78 2.85
N GLN A 145 -9.22 -9.12 1.68
CA GLN A 145 -9.67 -10.27 0.89
C GLN A 145 -9.45 -11.59 1.62
N SER A 146 -8.26 -11.79 2.15
CA SER A 146 -7.90 -13.03 2.84
C SER A 146 -8.69 -13.24 4.13
N LEU A 147 -8.99 -12.18 4.88
CA LEU A 147 -9.84 -12.28 6.06
C LEU A 147 -11.30 -12.55 5.68
N SER A 148 -11.83 -11.87 4.67
CA SER A 148 -13.22 -12.06 4.24
C SER A 148 -13.46 -13.48 3.71
N GLN A 149 -12.63 -13.94 2.79
CA GLN A 149 -12.77 -15.25 2.17
C GLN A 149 -12.22 -16.36 3.07
N GLY A 150 -11.01 -16.18 3.61
CA GLY A 150 -10.33 -17.21 4.40
C GLY A 150 -11.04 -17.52 5.70
N LEU A 151 -11.37 -16.50 6.52
CA LEU A 151 -12.07 -16.75 7.80
C LEU A 151 -13.49 -17.26 7.59
N GLY A 152 -14.25 -16.68 6.66
CA GLY A 152 -15.60 -17.14 6.36
C GLY A 152 -15.63 -18.61 5.95
N THR A 153 -14.76 -18.98 5.00
CA THR A 153 -14.62 -20.36 4.52
C THR A 153 -14.17 -21.31 5.62
N LEU A 154 -13.19 -20.93 6.44
CA LEU A 154 -12.70 -21.78 7.53
C LEU A 154 -13.78 -22.04 8.57
N ILE A 155 -14.53 -21.01 8.98
CA ILE A 155 -15.60 -21.16 9.97
C ILE A 155 -16.68 -22.09 9.42
N THR A 156 -17.18 -21.83 8.21
CA THR A 156 -18.26 -22.60 7.60
C THR A 156 -17.84 -24.05 7.31
N SER A 157 -16.66 -24.23 6.71
CA SER A 157 -16.17 -25.56 6.33
C SER A 157 -15.80 -26.41 7.55
N SER A 158 -15.24 -25.80 8.60
CA SER A 158 -14.96 -26.53 9.85
C SER A 158 -16.24 -26.96 10.55
N ALA A 159 -17.25 -26.08 10.62
CA ALA A 159 -18.55 -26.41 11.20
C ALA A 159 -19.22 -27.55 10.41
N LEU A 160 -19.21 -27.47 9.07
CA LEU A 160 -19.79 -28.47 8.20
C LEU A 160 -19.05 -29.83 8.29
N LEU A 161 -17.72 -29.80 8.33
CA LEU A 161 -16.91 -31.00 8.49
C LEU A 161 -17.21 -31.74 9.81
N VAL A 162 -17.25 -31.02 10.93
CA VAL A 162 -17.55 -31.58 12.24
C VAL A 162 -18.96 -32.13 12.28
N ALA A 163 -19.96 -31.38 11.78
CA ALA A 163 -21.34 -31.81 11.71
C ALA A 163 -21.50 -33.08 10.84
N ALA A 164 -20.83 -33.15 9.67
CA ALA A 164 -20.85 -34.29 8.78
C ALA A 164 -20.28 -35.53 9.46
N ILE A 165 -19.12 -35.42 10.12
CA ILE A 165 -18.50 -36.52 10.86
C ILE A 165 -19.45 -37.08 11.95
N ILE A 166 -20.04 -36.19 12.74
CA ILE A 166 -20.98 -36.59 13.81
C ILE A 166 -22.16 -37.36 13.21
N MET A 167 -22.79 -36.83 12.15
CA MET A 167 -23.94 -37.51 11.52
C MET A 167 -23.59 -38.79 10.83
N MET A 168 -22.41 -38.90 10.20
CA MET A 168 -21.93 -40.15 9.61
C MET A 168 -21.78 -41.26 10.67
N PHE A 169 -21.15 -40.97 11.81
CA PHE A 169 -21.00 -41.91 12.90
C PHE A 169 -22.33 -42.24 13.59
N TYR A 170 -23.23 -41.27 13.70
CA TYR A 170 -24.57 -41.49 14.22
C TYR A 170 -25.41 -42.38 13.32
N SER A 171 -25.29 -42.24 12.01
CA SER A 171 -26.05 -43.06 11.05
C SER A 171 -25.53 -44.49 10.95
N ASN A 172 -24.22 -44.69 10.68
CA ASN A 172 -23.61 -46.03 10.68
C ASN A 172 -22.08 -45.96 10.76
N VAL A 173 -21.50 -46.59 11.76
CA VAL A 173 -20.05 -46.57 12.05
C VAL A 173 -19.23 -47.21 10.92
N ILE A 174 -19.66 -48.32 10.35
CA ILE A 174 -18.90 -49.05 9.29
C ILE A 174 -18.86 -48.18 8.02
N MET A 175 -19.98 -47.63 7.63
CA MET A 175 -20.08 -46.75 6.48
C MET A 175 -19.28 -45.46 6.69
N ALA A 176 -19.28 -44.91 7.90
CA ALA A 176 -18.49 -43.73 8.26
C ALA A 176 -16.98 -43.99 8.12
N ILE A 177 -16.49 -45.12 8.65
CA ILE A 177 -15.09 -45.52 8.53
C ILE A 177 -14.71 -45.76 7.06
N THR A 178 -15.58 -46.39 6.27
CA THR A 178 -15.36 -46.61 4.84
C THR A 178 -15.24 -45.29 4.07
N ALA A 179 -16.17 -44.36 4.30
CA ALA A 179 -16.17 -43.08 3.64
C ALA A 179 -14.95 -42.23 4.02
N ILE A 180 -14.66 -42.10 5.32
CA ILE A 180 -13.51 -41.30 5.82
C ILE A 180 -12.20 -41.96 5.35
N GLY A 181 -12.07 -43.27 5.45
CA GLY A 181 -10.86 -44.00 5.03
C GLY A 181 -10.56 -43.82 3.53
N SER A 182 -11.59 -43.93 2.67
CA SER A 182 -11.42 -43.70 1.21
C SER A 182 -10.95 -42.31 0.87
N VAL A 183 -11.47 -41.28 1.54
CA VAL A 183 -11.07 -39.89 1.34
C VAL A 183 -9.66 -39.64 1.88
N LEU A 184 -9.30 -40.21 3.04
CA LEU A 184 -7.95 -40.08 3.60
C LEU A 184 -6.87 -40.68 2.69
N VAL A 185 -7.12 -41.83 2.08
CA VAL A 185 -6.20 -42.40 1.06
C VAL A 185 -5.98 -41.42 -0.08
N GLY A 186 -7.03 -40.74 -0.52
CA GLY A 186 -6.93 -39.71 -1.53
C GLY A 186 -6.10 -38.49 -1.09
N PHE A 187 -6.27 -38.04 0.15
CA PHE A 187 -5.46 -36.94 0.69
C PHE A 187 -3.97 -37.28 0.79
N VAL A 188 -3.61 -38.50 1.10
CA VAL A 188 -2.20 -38.97 1.09
C VAL A 188 -1.61 -38.83 -0.32
N LEU A 189 -2.37 -39.23 -1.35
CA LEU A 189 -1.97 -39.05 -2.76
C LEU A 189 -1.76 -37.58 -3.11
N VAL A 190 -2.68 -36.70 -2.71
CA VAL A 190 -2.57 -35.25 -2.93
C VAL A 190 -1.33 -34.70 -2.23
N ALA A 191 -1.09 -35.03 -0.96
CA ALA A 191 0.07 -34.57 -0.21
C ALA A 191 1.40 -35.01 -0.87
N PHE A 192 1.45 -36.21 -1.42
CA PHE A 192 2.60 -36.70 -2.17
C PHE A 192 2.85 -35.85 -3.43
N ILE A 193 1.81 -35.57 -4.23
CA ILE A 193 1.93 -34.75 -5.44
C ILE A 193 2.31 -33.32 -5.08
N MET A 194 1.76 -32.74 -4.01
CA MET A 194 2.12 -31.41 -3.55
C MET A 194 3.61 -31.29 -3.18
N GLY A 195 4.18 -32.33 -2.57
CA GLY A 195 5.62 -32.38 -2.27
C GLY A 195 6.49 -32.26 -3.54
N PHE A 196 6.08 -32.88 -4.63
CA PHE A 196 6.76 -32.77 -5.93
C PHE A 196 6.51 -31.44 -6.64
N SER A 197 5.39 -30.80 -6.40
CA SER A 197 5.03 -29.55 -7.10
C SER A 197 5.77 -28.33 -6.57
N GLN A 198 6.08 -28.27 -5.29
CA GLN A 198 6.71 -27.11 -4.63
C GLN A 198 8.00 -26.62 -5.32
N PRO A 199 9.01 -27.49 -5.64
CA PRO A 199 10.21 -27.03 -6.31
C PRO A 199 9.96 -26.49 -7.72
N LEU A 200 8.91 -26.96 -8.40
CA LEU A 200 8.54 -26.48 -9.74
C LEU A 200 7.93 -25.07 -9.67
N PHE A 201 7.07 -24.81 -8.68
CA PHE A 201 6.54 -23.48 -8.43
C PHE A 201 7.64 -22.48 -8.06
N LYS A 202 8.61 -22.90 -7.24
CA LYS A 202 9.74 -22.05 -6.89
C LYS A 202 10.55 -21.66 -8.13
N ARG A 203 10.88 -22.64 -9.01
CA ARG A 203 11.57 -22.38 -10.28
C ARG A 203 10.77 -21.47 -11.21
N GLN A 204 9.46 -21.64 -11.27
CA GLN A 204 8.58 -20.78 -12.04
C GLN A 204 8.66 -19.33 -11.54
N GLN A 205 8.60 -19.10 -10.22
CA GLN A 205 8.72 -17.77 -9.63
C GLN A 205 10.09 -17.14 -9.88
N GLU A 206 11.17 -17.90 -9.76
CA GLU A 206 12.53 -17.44 -10.06
C GLU A 206 12.65 -17.03 -11.54
N ASN A 207 12.16 -17.84 -12.48
CA ASN A 207 12.20 -17.50 -13.90
C ASN A 207 11.29 -16.32 -14.25
N LEU A 208 10.15 -16.19 -13.59
CA LEU A 208 9.26 -15.03 -13.76
C LEU A 208 9.92 -13.74 -13.25
N ALA A 209 10.58 -13.79 -12.10
CA ALA A 209 11.33 -12.64 -11.58
C ALA A 209 12.47 -12.23 -12.53
N ASN A 210 13.21 -13.21 -13.07
CA ASN A 210 14.30 -12.93 -14.02
C ASN A 210 13.81 -12.27 -15.31
N ILE A 211 12.69 -12.73 -15.89
CA ILE A 211 12.16 -12.13 -17.11
C ILE A 211 11.58 -10.75 -16.87
N ASN A 212 10.91 -10.54 -15.73
CA ASN A 212 10.37 -9.23 -15.36
C ASN A 212 11.50 -8.21 -15.14
N GLY A 213 12.57 -8.60 -14.41
CA GLY A 213 13.73 -7.72 -14.23
C GLY A 213 14.39 -7.36 -15.57
N TYR A 214 14.50 -8.32 -16.48
CA TYR A 214 15.03 -8.06 -17.82
C TYR A 214 14.13 -7.12 -18.64
N ILE A 215 12.79 -7.31 -18.57
CA ILE A 215 11.85 -6.42 -19.26
C ILE A 215 11.97 -5.00 -18.72
N GLU A 216 12.03 -4.84 -17.40
CA GLU A 216 12.18 -3.54 -16.74
C GLU A 216 13.48 -2.85 -17.17
N GLU A 217 14.60 -3.57 -17.18
CA GLU A 217 15.90 -3.06 -17.62
C GLU A 217 15.86 -2.57 -19.07
N ILE A 218 15.35 -3.42 -20.01
CA ILE A 218 15.28 -3.08 -21.43
C ILE A 218 14.27 -1.96 -21.69
N TYR A 219 13.13 -1.95 -21.00
CA TYR A 219 12.12 -0.90 -21.14
C TYR A 219 12.66 0.46 -20.68
N THR A 220 13.30 0.49 -19.52
CA THR A 220 13.93 1.70 -18.98
C THR A 220 15.07 2.19 -19.87
N GLY A 221 15.88 1.25 -20.40
CA GLY A 221 17.00 1.52 -21.29
C GLY A 221 16.65 1.55 -22.80
N GLN A 222 15.35 1.60 -23.19
CA GLN A 222 14.93 1.45 -24.60
C GLN A 222 15.60 2.45 -25.55
N ALA A 223 15.80 3.68 -25.13
CA ALA A 223 16.49 4.69 -25.92
C ALA A 223 17.95 4.27 -26.25
N VAL A 224 18.64 3.67 -25.28
CA VAL A 224 20.01 3.17 -25.45
C VAL A 224 20.01 1.95 -26.37
N VAL A 225 19.11 0.97 -26.11
CA VAL A 225 18.98 -0.23 -26.96
C VAL A 225 18.78 0.16 -28.44
N THR A 226 17.93 1.15 -28.68
CA THR A 226 17.62 1.63 -30.04
C THR A 226 18.80 2.37 -30.66
N SER A 227 19.44 3.29 -29.91
CA SER A 227 20.55 4.12 -30.39
C SER A 227 21.80 3.29 -30.74
N TYR A 228 22.02 2.18 -30.04
CA TYR A 228 23.13 1.26 -30.30
C TYR A 228 22.75 0.07 -31.18
N ASN A 229 21.55 0.04 -31.76
CA ASN A 229 21.04 -1.05 -32.60
C ASN A 229 21.11 -2.44 -31.97
N ALA A 230 20.96 -2.51 -30.63
CA ALA A 230 21.08 -3.73 -29.82
C ALA A 230 19.77 -4.54 -29.73
N SER A 231 18.73 -4.22 -30.51
CA SER A 231 17.41 -4.86 -30.47
C SER A 231 17.45 -6.36 -30.78
N LYS A 232 18.40 -6.81 -31.63
CA LYS A 232 18.54 -8.22 -31.98
C LYS A 232 19.10 -9.04 -30.84
N GLU A 233 20.13 -8.55 -30.17
CA GLU A 233 20.78 -9.16 -29.01
C GLU A 233 19.79 -9.20 -27.83
N SER A 234 19.08 -8.09 -27.57
CA SER A 234 18.05 -8.01 -26.57
C SER A 234 16.92 -9.03 -26.82
N SER A 235 16.42 -9.13 -28.05
CA SER A 235 15.38 -10.10 -28.41
C SER A 235 15.86 -11.56 -28.24
N GLN A 236 17.12 -11.84 -28.53
CA GLN A 236 17.70 -13.18 -28.36
C GLN A 236 17.85 -13.56 -26.88
N ALA A 237 18.28 -12.61 -26.02
CA ALA A 237 18.37 -12.80 -24.58
C ALA A 237 16.99 -13.02 -23.98
N PHE A 238 16.00 -12.18 -24.37
CA PHE A 238 14.61 -12.35 -23.96
C PHE A 238 14.06 -13.73 -24.32
N LYS A 239 14.29 -14.19 -25.54
CA LYS A 239 13.87 -15.52 -25.99
C LYS A 239 14.42 -16.62 -25.08
N GLY A 240 15.70 -16.53 -24.71
CA GLY A 240 16.32 -17.51 -23.80
C GLY A 240 15.67 -17.54 -22.41
N LEU A 241 15.31 -16.38 -21.86
CA LEU A 241 14.59 -16.27 -20.58
C LEU A 241 13.15 -16.77 -20.70
N ASN A 242 12.47 -16.43 -21.79
CA ASN A 242 11.10 -16.85 -22.05
C ASN A 242 10.99 -18.38 -22.23
N ASP A 243 11.95 -19.01 -22.90
CA ASP A 243 12.01 -20.48 -23.06
C ASP A 243 12.19 -21.18 -21.69
N LYS A 244 12.99 -20.60 -20.79
CA LYS A 244 13.13 -21.11 -19.39
C LYS A 244 11.83 -20.96 -18.62
N LEU A 245 11.19 -19.80 -18.71
CA LEU A 245 9.90 -19.55 -18.08
C LEU A 245 8.82 -20.49 -18.63
N TYR A 246 8.73 -20.65 -19.95
CA TYR A 246 7.79 -21.57 -20.60
C TYR A 246 7.92 -22.99 -20.04
N LYS A 247 9.14 -23.54 -19.98
CA LYS A 247 9.36 -24.89 -19.46
C LYS A 247 8.94 -25.03 -18.00
N SER A 248 9.33 -24.11 -17.13
CA SER A 248 8.96 -24.16 -15.71
C SER A 248 7.47 -23.93 -15.50
N MET A 249 6.85 -23.05 -16.28
CA MET A 249 5.43 -22.76 -16.23
C MET A 249 4.59 -23.95 -16.73
N TRP A 250 5.02 -24.58 -17.83
CA TRP A 250 4.35 -25.78 -18.31
C TRP A 250 4.36 -26.91 -17.27
N GLN A 251 5.52 -27.16 -16.62
CA GLN A 251 5.66 -28.22 -15.61
C GLN A 251 4.79 -27.93 -14.39
N SER A 252 4.80 -26.71 -13.86
CA SER A 252 3.99 -26.34 -12.70
C SER A 252 2.49 -26.35 -13.02
N GLN A 253 2.09 -25.87 -14.21
CA GLN A 253 0.69 -25.87 -14.64
C GLN A 253 0.18 -27.28 -14.94
N PHE A 254 1.01 -28.17 -15.49
CA PHE A 254 0.63 -29.56 -15.72
C PHE A 254 0.30 -30.24 -14.39
N ILE A 255 1.16 -30.12 -13.35
CA ILE A 255 0.91 -30.71 -12.04
C ILE A 255 -0.29 -30.06 -11.34
N SER A 256 -0.41 -28.74 -11.42
CA SER A 256 -1.61 -28.05 -10.90
C SER A 256 -2.89 -28.51 -11.60
N GLY A 257 -2.83 -28.71 -12.91
CA GLY A 257 -3.95 -29.15 -13.72
C GLY A 257 -4.45 -30.56 -13.36
N ILE A 258 -3.57 -31.43 -12.87
CA ILE A 258 -3.92 -32.80 -12.42
C ILE A 258 -4.68 -32.77 -11.09
N MET A 259 -4.50 -31.73 -10.26
CA MET A 259 -5.10 -31.68 -8.92
C MET A 259 -6.62 -31.76 -8.95
N MET A 260 -7.27 -31.01 -9.83
CA MET A 260 -8.74 -31.00 -9.90
C MET A 260 -9.33 -32.34 -10.35
N PRO A 261 -8.88 -32.98 -11.46
CA PRO A 261 -9.27 -34.34 -11.82
C PRO A 261 -8.99 -35.35 -10.72
N LEU A 262 -7.87 -35.23 -10.01
CA LEU A 262 -7.54 -36.12 -8.91
C LEU A 262 -8.52 -35.98 -7.73
N MET A 263 -8.89 -34.77 -7.37
CA MET A 263 -9.90 -34.52 -6.33
C MET A 263 -11.26 -35.10 -6.70
N ILE A 264 -11.66 -34.97 -7.98
CA ILE A 264 -12.87 -35.59 -8.52
C ILE A 264 -12.78 -37.12 -8.44
N PHE A 265 -11.62 -37.69 -8.82
CA PHE A 265 -11.39 -39.14 -8.74
C PHE A 265 -11.51 -39.64 -7.30
N ILE A 266 -10.90 -38.95 -6.33
CA ILE A 266 -10.99 -39.30 -4.90
C ILE A 266 -12.43 -39.27 -4.41
N GLY A 267 -13.19 -38.22 -4.76
CA GLY A 267 -14.61 -38.14 -4.43
C GLY A 267 -15.42 -39.31 -5.01
N ASN A 268 -15.19 -39.62 -6.29
CA ASN A 268 -15.86 -40.75 -6.97
C ASN A 268 -15.42 -42.12 -6.42
N PHE A 269 -14.14 -42.24 -6.07
CA PHE A 269 -13.64 -43.48 -5.43
C PHE A 269 -14.32 -43.72 -4.08
N GLY A 270 -14.42 -42.69 -3.24
CA GLY A 270 -15.16 -42.74 -1.98
C GLY A 270 -16.63 -43.10 -2.19
N TYR A 271 -17.26 -42.54 -3.21
CA TYR A 271 -18.61 -42.85 -3.60
C TYR A 271 -18.78 -44.34 -4.00
N VAL A 272 -17.88 -44.90 -4.82
CA VAL A 272 -17.90 -46.29 -5.22
C VAL A 272 -17.71 -47.23 -4.03
N MET A 273 -16.78 -46.91 -3.11
CA MET A 273 -16.53 -47.69 -1.90
C MET A 273 -17.74 -47.74 -0.97
N VAL A 274 -18.42 -46.61 -0.80
CA VAL A 274 -19.66 -46.51 -0.02
C VAL A 274 -20.78 -47.28 -0.68
N CYS A 275 -20.92 -47.26 -2.01
CA CYS A 275 -21.90 -48.08 -2.73
C CYS A 275 -21.64 -49.59 -2.57
N LEU A 276 -20.38 -50.02 -2.70
CA LEU A 276 -19.98 -51.41 -2.57
C LEU A 276 -20.27 -51.96 -1.15
N VAL A 277 -19.75 -51.30 -0.12
CA VAL A 277 -19.98 -51.71 1.27
C VAL A 277 -21.44 -51.59 1.66
N GLY A 278 -22.10 -50.49 1.19
CA GLY A 278 -23.53 -50.27 1.40
C GLY A 278 -24.40 -51.36 0.78
N ALA A 279 -24.12 -51.76 -0.47
CA ALA A 279 -24.85 -52.84 -1.13
C ALA A 279 -24.74 -54.17 -0.39
N ILE A 280 -23.52 -54.54 0.08
CA ILE A 280 -23.33 -55.75 0.89
C ILE A 280 -24.18 -55.68 2.17
N LYS A 281 -24.20 -54.53 2.83
CA LYS A 281 -24.96 -54.34 4.07
C LYS A 281 -26.47 -54.29 3.86
N VAL A 282 -26.93 -53.87 2.70
CA VAL A 282 -28.37 -53.95 2.31
C VAL A 282 -28.77 -55.39 2.06
N ILE A 283 -27.94 -56.19 1.37
CA ILE A 283 -28.20 -57.61 1.14
C ILE A 283 -28.23 -58.37 2.49
N ASP A 284 -27.34 -58.04 3.43
CA ASP A 284 -27.35 -58.61 4.78
C ASP A 284 -28.56 -58.13 5.63
N GLY A 285 -29.38 -57.21 5.15
CA GLY A 285 -30.54 -56.65 5.86
C GLY A 285 -30.19 -55.72 7.00
N SER A 286 -28.93 -55.30 7.13
CA SER A 286 -28.45 -54.41 8.20
C SER A 286 -28.60 -52.92 7.86
N LEU A 287 -28.80 -52.55 6.60
CA LEU A 287 -29.02 -51.18 6.10
C LEU A 287 -30.17 -51.17 5.09
N THR A 288 -30.75 -49.96 4.91
CA THR A 288 -31.74 -49.70 3.86
C THR A 288 -31.07 -49.05 2.63
N ILE A 289 -31.74 -49.06 1.49
CA ILE A 289 -31.29 -48.37 0.28
C ILE A 289 -31.15 -46.86 0.56
N GLY A 290 -32.05 -46.30 1.36
CA GLY A 290 -31.99 -44.90 1.78
C GLY A 290 -30.73 -44.56 2.59
N ASP A 291 -30.21 -45.50 3.40
CA ASP A 291 -28.93 -45.33 4.13
C ASP A 291 -27.77 -45.15 3.15
N VAL A 292 -27.72 -45.97 2.11
CA VAL A 292 -26.66 -45.85 1.08
C VAL A 292 -26.72 -44.52 0.38
N VAL A 293 -27.91 -44.05 -0.03
CA VAL A 293 -28.12 -42.74 -0.69
C VAL A 293 -27.71 -41.61 0.24
N ALA A 294 -28.02 -41.67 1.54
CA ALA A 294 -27.59 -40.68 2.51
C ALA A 294 -26.05 -40.62 2.61
N PHE A 295 -25.40 -41.80 2.72
CA PHE A 295 -23.93 -41.85 2.80
C PHE A 295 -23.23 -41.40 1.53
N MET A 296 -23.79 -41.64 0.35
CA MET A 296 -23.32 -41.04 -0.92
C MET A 296 -23.26 -39.50 -0.83
N THR A 297 -24.29 -38.89 -0.22
CA THR A 297 -24.35 -37.46 -0.02
C THR A 297 -23.39 -37.01 1.07
N TYR A 298 -23.23 -37.76 2.17
CA TYR A 298 -22.27 -37.46 3.23
C TYR A 298 -20.83 -37.48 2.74
N VAL A 299 -20.40 -38.40 1.88
CA VAL A 299 -19.05 -38.40 1.28
C VAL A 299 -18.76 -37.07 0.61
N ARG A 300 -19.73 -36.51 -0.09
CA ARG A 300 -19.62 -35.23 -0.79
C ARG A 300 -19.53 -34.06 0.19
N ILE A 301 -20.41 -34.05 1.22
CA ILE A 301 -20.42 -33.01 2.28
C ILE A 301 -19.16 -33.08 3.14
N PHE A 302 -18.51 -34.22 3.27
CA PHE A 302 -17.28 -34.42 4.02
C PHE A 302 -16.02 -34.02 3.22
N SER A 303 -15.93 -34.41 1.94
CA SER A 303 -14.71 -34.20 1.14
C SER A 303 -14.51 -32.73 0.70
N GLN A 304 -15.57 -32.01 0.39
CA GLN A 304 -15.50 -30.62 -0.08
C GLN A 304 -14.93 -29.64 0.97
N PRO A 305 -15.38 -29.65 2.24
CA PRO A 305 -14.82 -28.78 3.28
C PRO A 305 -13.33 -28.96 3.55
N LEU A 306 -12.81 -30.17 3.41
CA LEU A 306 -11.37 -30.44 3.59
C LEU A 306 -10.52 -29.62 2.62
N SER A 307 -10.90 -29.57 1.34
CA SER A 307 -10.22 -28.74 0.33
C SER A 307 -10.35 -27.24 0.64
N GLN A 308 -11.53 -26.82 1.09
CA GLN A 308 -11.80 -25.43 1.43
C GLN A 308 -11.00 -24.97 2.66
N ILE A 309 -10.84 -25.83 3.67
CA ILE A 309 -10.00 -25.57 4.85
C ILE A 309 -8.54 -25.38 4.42
N ALA A 310 -8.01 -26.24 3.55
CA ALA A 310 -6.64 -26.13 3.05
C ALA A 310 -6.43 -24.79 2.32
N GLN A 311 -7.37 -24.36 1.47
CA GLN A 311 -7.33 -23.06 0.79
C GLN A 311 -7.41 -21.89 1.78
N GLY A 312 -8.32 -21.96 2.77
CA GLY A 312 -8.48 -20.96 3.80
C GLY A 312 -7.22 -20.75 4.65
N ILE A 313 -6.53 -21.84 5.00
CA ILE A 313 -5.24 -21.80 5.71
C ILE A 313 -4.19 -21.08 4.88
N THR A 314 -4.08 -21.38 3.58
CA THR A 314 -3.13 -20.70 2.68
C THR A 314 -3.41 -19.19 2.58
N GLN A 315 -4.68 -18.81 2.48
CA GLN A 315 -5.08 -17.39 2.50
C GLN A 315 -4.72 -16.70 3.81
N LEU A 316 -4.94 -17.36 4.96
CA LEU A 316 -4.54 -16.80 6.25
C LEU A 316 -3.02 -16.65 6.39
N GLN A 317 -2.22 -17.57 5.84
CA GLN A 317 -0.76 -17.44 5.84
C GLN A 317 -0.31 -16.19 5.06
N SER A 318 -0.92 -15.92 3.91
CA SER A 318 -0.67 -14.70 3.12
C SER A 318 -1.04 -13.43 3.91
N SER A 319 -2.16 -13.45 4.64
CA SER A 319 -2.57 -12.35 5.53
C SER A 319 -1.57 -12.09 6.64
N ILE A 320 -1.01 -13.13 7.26
CA ILE A 320 -0.01 -12.98 8.34
C ILE A 320 1.24 -12.26 7.84
N ALA A 321 1.67 -12.56 6.62
CA ALA A 321 2.79 -11.87 5.99
C ALA A 321 2.48 -10.38 5.73
N ALA A 322 1.31 -10.06 5.19
CA ALA A 322 0.86 -8.69 4.95
C ALA A 322 0.72 -7.91 6.27
N ILE A 323 0.14 -8.52 7.31
CA ILE A 323 0.07 -7.94 8.66
C ILE A 323 1.46 -7.59 9.17
N GLY A 324 2.46 -8.47 8.98
CA GLY A 324 3.85 -8.22 9.39
C GLY A 324 4.39 -6.93 8.79
N ARG A 325 4.26 -6.73 7.48
CA ARG A 325 4.72 -5.52 6.77
C ARG A 325 3.96 -4.26 7.16
N ILE A 326 2.64 -4.36 7.36
CA ILE A 326 1.83 -3.23 7.84
C ILE A 326 2.28 -2.79 9.24
N PHE A 327 2.49 -3.74 10.17
CA PHE A 327 2.93 -3.40 11.53
C PHE A 327 4.37 -2.91 11.58
N GLU A 328 5.24 -3.36 10.71
CA GLU A 328 6.58 -2.81 10.57
C GLU A 328 6.52 -1.29 10.35
N PHE A 329 5.64 -0.84 9.45
CA PHE A 329 5.43 0.59 9.22
C PHE A 329 4.70 1.30 10.38
N LEU A 330 3.64 0.69 10.93
CA LEU A 330 2.88 1.30 12.03
C LEU A 330 3.66 1.44 13.34
N GLU A 331 4.69 0.62 13.54
CA GLU A 331 5.57 0.63 14.72
C GLU A 331 6.84 1.48 14.51
N GLU A 332 7.01 2.12 13.34
CA GLU A 332 8.09 3.08 13.16
C GLU A 332 7.99 4.22 14.17
N LYS A 333 9.12 4.83 14.48
CA LYS A 333 9.18 5.91 15.45
C LYS A 333 8.43 7.13 14.89
N ASP A 334 7.49 7.66 15.66
CA ASP A 334 6.85 8.94 15.34
C ASP A 334 7.82 10.10 15.55
N MET A 335 7.54 11.24 14.92
CA MET A 335 8.17 12.50 15.27
C MET A 335 7.99 12.78 16.75
N ASP A 336 8.94 13.49 17.35
CA ASP A 336 8.87 13.86 18.76
C ASP A 336 7.60 14.67 19.03
N ASP A 337 6.95 14.39 20.17
CA ASP A 337 5.77 15.14 20.61
C ASP A 337 6.17 16.58 20.95
N GLU A 338 5.63 17.52 20.22
CA GLU A 338 5.90 18.96 20.39
C GLU A 338 4.76 19.70 21.13
N SER A 339 3.78 18.98 21.67
CA SER A 339 2.61 19.59 22.34
C SER A 339 2.98 20.46 23.55
N ALA A 340 4.10 20.16 24.21
CA ALA A 340 4.62 20.92 25.35
C ALA A 340 5.41 22.17 24.95
N LYS A 341 5.75 22.36 23.67
CA LYS A 341 6.49 23.54 23.19
C LYS A 341 5.52 24.70 23.08
N ALA A 342 5.83 25.79 23.77
CA ALA A 342 4.94 26.95 23.91
C ALA A 342 5.50 28.24 23.28
N ALA A 343 6.73 28.20 22.72
CA ALA A 343 7.32 29.39 22.12
C ALA A 343 6.59 29.72 20.81
N GLU A 344 6.07 30.93 20.71
CA GLU A 344 5.39 31.50 19.55
C GLU A 344 6.18 32.67 19.00
N LEU A 345 6.04 32.94 17.72
CA LEU A 345 6.58 34.10 17.05
C LEU A 345 5.41 35.04 16.69
N THR A 346 5.42 36.22 17.25
CA THR A 346 4.50 37.32 16.90
C THR A 346 5.28 38.44 16.24
N ASP A 347 4.81 38.92 15.09
CA ASP A 347 5.42 40.03 14.35
C ASP A 347 6.88 39.76 13.93
N THR A 348 7.09 38.68 13.19
CA THR A 348 8.41 38.21 12.75
C THR A 348 9.08 39.19 11.82
N LYS A 349 10.25 39.73 12.24
CA LYS A 349 11.10 40.62 11.43
C LYS A 349 11.98 39.90 10.44
N GLY A 350 12.27 38.62 10.74
CA GLY A 350 13.00 37.72 9.86
C GLY A 350 14.52 37.70 10.10
N GLN A 351 15.00 37.97 11.31
CA GLN A 351 16.39 37.65 11.65
C GLN A 351 16.56 36.15 11.88
N VAL A 352 17.55 35.54 11.23
CA VAL A 352 17.89 34.13 11.44
C VAL A 352 19.35 33.99 11.84
N VAL A 353 19.60 33.27 12.93
CA VAL A 353 20.96 32.99 13.40
C VAL A 353 21.19 31.48 13.47
N PHE A 354 22.22 31.02 12.81
CA PHE A 354 22.81 29.71 13.02
C PHE A 354 24.01 29.88 13.96
N ASP A 355 24.04 29.13 15.04
CA ASP A 355 25.07 29.24 16.07
C ASP A 355 25.64 27.86 16.34
N HIS A 356 26.84 27.59 15.82
CA HIS A 356 27.58 26.34 15.95
C HIS A 356 26.78 25.07 15.60
N VAL A 357 26.03 25.11 14.49
CA VAL A 357 25.14 24.02 14.07
C VAL A 357 25.94 22.89 13.46
N SER A 358 25.73 21.70 13.99
CA SER A 358 26.25 20.45 13.42
C SER A 358 25.11 19.45 13.21
N PHE A 359 25.19 18.66 12.12
CA PHE A 359 24.16 17.71 11.75
C PHE A 359 24.66 16.60 10.82
N GLY A 360 24.10 15.38 11.02
CA GLY A 360 24.26 14.23 10.14
C GLY A 360 22.92 13.49 9.93
N TYR A 361 22.66 12.99 8.73
CA TYR A 361 21.49 12.15 8.48
C TYR A 361 21.57 10.78 9.16
N THR A 362 22.80 10.33 9.42
CA THR A 362 23.10 9.13 10.21
C THR A 362 24.16 9.46 11.26
N PRO A 363 24.17 8.77 12.42
CA PRO A 363 25.15 9.04 13.49
C PRO A 363 26.61 8.87 13.05
N GLU A 364 26.84 8.07 12.00
CA GLU A 364 28.19 7.75 11.52
C GLU A 364 28.75 8.80 10.57
N LYS A 365 27.90 9.68 10.02
CA LYS A 365 28.32 10.64 8.99
C LYS A 365 27.76 12.03 9.25
N THR A 366 28.59 12.90 9.82
CA THR A 366 28.30 14.33 9.90
C THR A 366 28.39 14.97 8.52
N ILE A 367 27.38 15.77 8.17
CA ILE A 367 27.26 16.48 6.88
C ILE A 367 27.52 17.97 7.05
N ILE A 368 27.07 18.56 8.15
CA ILE A 368 27.26 19.97 8.50
C ILE A 368 28.14 20.03 9.72
N HIS A 369 29.22 20.80 9.65
CA HIS A 369 30.21 20.93 10.70
C HIS A 369 30.30 22.40 11.16
N ASP A 370 29.93 22.68 12.42
CA ASP A 370 30.11 23.99 13.07
C ASP A 370 29.64 25.20 12.24
N PHE A 371 28.45 25.07 11.64
CA PHE A 371 27.89 26.07 10.75
C PHE A 371 27.37 27.28 11.54
N SER A 372 27.97 28.46 11.32
CA SER A 372 27.58 29.71 11.99
C SER A 372 27.36 30.84 10.97
N ALA A 373 26.15 31.39 10.98
CA ALA A 373 25.78 32.49 10.06
C ALA A 373 24.70 33.38 10.66
N LEU A 374 24.69 34.64 10.28
CA LEU A 374 23.70 35.65 10.66
C LEU A 374 23.03 36.23 9.41
N ALA A 375 21.73 35.99 9.27
CA ALA A 375 20.87 36.63 8.29
C ALA A 375 20.09 37.77 8.96
N LYS A 376 20.27 39.01 8.48
CA LYS A 376 19.52 40.18 8.98
C LYS A 376 18.16 40.29 8.30
N PRO A 377 17.17 40.93 8.95
CA PRO A 377 15.86 41.17 8.33
C PRO A 377 15.97 41.77 6.92
N GLY A 378 15.23 41.21 5.97
CA GLY A 378 15.15 41.66 4.59
C GLY A 378 16.40 41.37 3.73
N GLN A 379 17.40 40.67 4.24
CA GLN A 379 18.57 40.29 3.46
C GLN A 379 18.29 39.12 2.49
N LYS A 380 18.94 39.17 1.32
CA LYS A 380 19.05 38.08 0.37
C LYS A 380 20.35 37.31 0.65
N ILE A 381 20.24 36.06 1.09
CA ILE A 381 21.35 35.19 1.42
C ILE A 381 21.49 34.15 0.31
N ALA A 382 22.60 34.15 -0.42
CA ALA A 382 22.91 33.11 -1.40
C ALA A 382 23.76 32.01 -0.76
N ILE A 383 23.37 30.77 -0.90
CA ILE A 383 24.15 29.61 -0.48
C ILE A 383 24.76 28.96 -1.73
N VAL A 384 26.08 29.03 -1.86
CA VAL A 384 26.82 28.55 -3.03
C VAL A 384 27.84 27.48 -2.65
N GLY A 385 28.19 26.61 -3.57
CA GLY A 385 29.17 25.55 -3.37
C GLY A 385 28.96 24.36 -4.29
N PRO A 386 29.89 23.43 -4.38
CA PRO A 386 29.77 22.24 -5.23
C PRO A 386 28.61 21.33 -4.80
N THR A 387 28.24 20.40 -5.68
CA THR A 387 27.28 19.35 -5.34
C THR A 387 27.80 18.54 -4.16
N GLY A 388 26.92 18.27 -3.18
CA GLY A 388 27.30 17.56 -1.94
C GLY A 388 27.87 18.46 -0.84
N ALA A 389 28.02 19.78 -1.03
CA ALA A 389 28.54 20.70 0.00
C ALA A 389 27.61 20.89 1.22
N GLY A 390 26.37 20.37 1.19
CA GLY A 390 25.41 20.48 2.29
C GLY A 390 24.36 21.62 2.13
N LYS A 391 24.25 22.27 0.97
CA LYS A 391 23.34 23.39 0.72
C LYS A 391 21.87 23.06 1.04
N THR A 392 21.35 21.99 0.45
CA THR A 392 19.97 21.51 0.70
C THR A 392 19.77 21.07 2.15
N THR A 393 20.84 20.56 2.80
CA THR A 393 20.79 20.17 4.21
C THR A 393 20.53 21.38 5.10
N ILE A 394 21.17 22.53 4.85
CA ILE A 394 20.90 23.77 5.60
C ILE A 394 19.44 24.21 5.48
N VAL A 395 18.86 24.11 4.28
CA VAL A 395 17.43 24.41 4.05
C VAL A 395 16.54 23.44 4.84
N ASN A 396 16.84 22.16 4.83
CA ASN A 396 16.09 21.16 5.59
C ASN A 396 16.14 21.41 7.11
N LEU A 397 17.28 21.86 7.63
CA LEU A 397 17.44 22.22 9.03
C LEU A 397 16.68 23.51 9.37
N LEU A 398 16.72 24.51 8.48
CA LEU A 398 16.00 25.75 8.65
C LEU A 398 14.49 25.54 8.71
N MET A 399 13.97 24.65 7.86
CA MET A 399 12.57 24.20 7.86
C MET A 399 12.23 23.22 9.01
N LYS A 400 13.22 22.87 9.83
CA LYS A 400 13.04 21.89 10.93
C LYS A 400 12.44 20.56 10.45
N PHE A 401 12.75 20.15 9.21
CA PHE A 401 12.45 18.80 8.73
C PHE A 401 13.26 17.73 9.47
N TYR A 402 14.45 18.14 9.95
CA TYR A 402 15.35 17.36 10.80
C TYR A 402 15.72 18.19 12.04
N ASN A 403 15.95 17.48 13.15
CA ASN A 403 16.49 18.10 14.35
C ASN A 403 18.02 18.22 14.20
N ILE A 404 18.60 19.31 14.66
CA ILE A 404 20.06 19.49 14.71
C ILE A 404 20.68 18.62 15.80
N ASP A 405 21.92 18.18 15.59
CA ASP A 405 22.65 17.37 16.59
C ASP A 405 23.31 18.26 17.65
N GLN A 406 23.89 19.41 17.23
CA GLN A 406 24.54 20.38 18.11
C GLN A 406 24.27 21.81 17.64
N GLY A 407 24.48 22.78 18.54
CA GLY A 407 24.25 24.18 18.28
C GLY A 407 22.78 24.60 18.42
N ARG A 408 22.41 25.70 17.77
CA ARG A 408 21.04 26.23 17.76
C ARG A 408 20.76 27.04 16.49
N ILE A 409 19.47 27.03 16.10
CA ILE A 409 18.94 27.94 15.07
C ILE A 409 17.90 28.81 15.75
N THR A 410 18.00 30.15 15.60
CA THR A 410 17.01 31.06 16.15
C THR A 410 16.37 31.91 15.06
N ILE A 411 15.07 32.18 15.22
CA ILE A 411 14.31 33.14 14.41
C ILE A 411 13.91 34.28 15.34
N ASP A 412 14.34 35.50 15.05
CA ASP A 412 14.14 36.68 15.89
C ASP A 412 14.49 36.48 17.37
N GLY A 413 15.56 35.70 17.62
CA GLY A 413 16.05 35.37 18.95
C GLY A 413 15.39 34.20 19.64
N VAL A 414 14.30 33.64 19.08
CA VAL A 414 13.61 32.45 19.62
C VAL A 414 14.21 31.18 19.02
N ASN A 415 14.59 30.24 19.86
CA ASN A 415 15.18 28.97 19.41
C ASN A 415 14.11 28.08 18.73
N THR A 416 14.39 27.61 17.52
CA THR A 416 13.49 26.73 16.76
C THR A 416 13.21 25.42 17.50
N ASN A 417 14.08 24.94 18.37
CA ASN A 417 13.86 23.75 19.18
C ASN A 417 12.75 23.94 20.23
N ASP A 418 12.48 25.17 20.66
CA ASP A 418 11.46 25.50 21.65
C ASP A 418 10.09 25.77 21.01
N MET A 419 10.04 25.91 19.68
CA MET A 419 8.84 26.08 18.88
C MET A 419 8.30 24.75 18.34
N LYS A 420 6.99 24.68 18.07
CA LYS A 420 6.41 23.61 17.26
C LYS A 420 6.88 23.72 15.81
N ARG A 421 6.95 22.59 15.09
CA ARG A 421 7.26 22.60 13.64
C ARG A 421 6.30 23.47 12.85
N GLU A 422 5.01 23.39 13.15
CA GLU A 422 3.97 24.21 12.52
C GLU A 422 4.29 25.71 12.65
N THR A 423 4.67 26.17 13.85
CA THR A 423 5.04 27.57 14.10
C THR A 423 6.25 27.98 13.25
N VAL A 424 7.25 27.11 13.10
CA VAL A 424 8.41 27.38 12.22
C VAL A 424 7.98 27.41 10.76
N HIS A 425 7.19 26.42 10.29
CA HIS A 425 6.72 26.33 8.91
C HIS A 425 5.85 27.52 8.49
N ASP A 426 5.08 28.09 9.42
CA ASP A 426 4.25 29.27 9.15
C ASP A 426 5.09 30.52 8.83
N GLN A 427 6.33 30.57 9.32
CA GLN A 427 7.24 31.68 9.05
C GLN A 427 7.87 31.63 7.66
N PHE A 428 7.78 30.53 6.94
CA PHE A 428 8.46 30.32 5.67
C PHE A 428 7.50 30.15 4.50
N SER A 429 7.78 30.85 3.39
CA SER A 429 7.36 30.42 2.06
C SER A 429 8.50 29.66 1.39
N MET A 430 8.18 28.61 0.62
CA MET A 430 9.18 27.74 0.00
C MET A 430 8.86 27.48 -1.46
N VAL A 431 9.85 27.65 -2.33
CA VAL A 431 9.81 27.24 -3.74
C VAL A 431 10.94 26.26 -3.97
N LEU A 432 10.56 25.00 -4.23
CA LEU A 432 11.51 23.90 -4.44
C LEU A 432 11.93 23.79 -5.90
N GLN A 433 13.05 23.14 -6.15
CA GLN A 433 13.54 22.74 -7.47
C GLN A 433 12.50 21.85 -8.19
N ASP A 434 12.01 20.82 -7.50
CA ASP A 434 10.95 19.97 -8.00
C ASP A 434 9.59 20.61 -7.72
N THR A 435 8.99 21.15 -8.77
CA THR A 435 7.69 21.83 -8.69
C THR A 435 6.56 20.80 -8.60
N TRP A 436 5.90 20.71 -7.45
CA TRP A 436 4.78 19.81 -7.24
C TRP A 436 3.43 20.56 -7.28
N LEU A 437 2.53 20.06 -8.13
CA LEU A 437 1.13 20.48 -8.17
C LEU A 437 0.26 19.26 -7.87
N PHE A 438 -0.76 19.48 -7.04
CA PHE A 438 -1.72 18.44 -6.66
C PHE A 438 -2.83 18.32 -7.70
N GLU A 439 -3.45 17.15 -7.80
CA GLU A 439 -4.71 17.01 -8.52
C GLU A 439 -5.76 17.93 -7.91
N GLY A 440 -6.40 18.74 -8.75
CA GLY A 440 -7.32 19.78 -8.32
C GLY A 440 -7.31 20.95 -9.29
N THR A 441 -8.07 22.01 -9.00
CA THR A 441 -8.07 23.20 -9.84
C THR A 441 -6.77 24.00 -9.70
N ILE A 442 -6.47 24.85 -10.68
CA ILE A 442 -5.36 25.81 -10.56
C ILE A 442 -5.57 26.69 -9.33
N ARG A 443 -6.80 27.12 -9.06
CA ARG A 443 -7.18 27.88 -7.86
C ARG A 443 -6.80 27.13 -6.59
N ASP A 444 -7.19 25.85 -6.46
CA ASP A 444 -6.88 25.04 -5.29
C ASP A 444 -5.37 24.92 -5.08
N ASN A 445 -4.62 24.78 -6.17
CA ASN A 445 -3.17 24.72 -6.12
C ASN A 445 -2.51 26.03 -5.71
N LEU A 446 -3.09 27.18 -6.07
CA LEU A 446 -2.57 28.49 -5.69
C LEU A 446 -2.88 28.81 -4.22
N ILE A 447 -4.11 28.58 -3.77
CA ILE A 447 -4.52 28.80 -2.38
C ILE A 447 -3.88 27.79 -1.45
N TYR A 448 -3.86 26.51 -1.88
CA TYR A 448 -3.37 25.34 -1.15
C TYR A 448 -4.02 25.26 0.27
N ASN A 449 -3.24 25.34 1.33
CA ASN A 449 -3.71 25.21 2.72
C ASN A 449 -3.94 26.58 3.40
N GLN A 450 -4.27 27.64 2.66
CA GLN A 450 -4.48 28.97 3.22
C GLN A 450 -5.98 29.25 3.35
N GLU A 451 -6.36 29.88 4.45
CA GLU A 451 -7.73 30.30 4.72
C GLU A 451 -7.95 31.76 4.32
N ASN A 452 -9.18 32.13 3.97
CA ASN A 452 -9.63 33.48 3.72
C ASN A 452 -8.93 34.23 2.54
N ILE A 453 -8.43 33.49 1.54
CA ILE A 453 -7.86 34.08 0.33
C ILE A 453 -8.98 34.41 -0.66
N SER A 454 -9.09 35.71 -1.03
CA SER A 454 -10.07 36.13 -2.01
C SER A 454 -9.61 35.87 -3.45
N ASP A 455 -10.59 35.86 -4.39
CA ASP A 455 -10.31 35.69 -5.81
C ASP A 455 -9.44 36.81 -6.36
N GLU A 456 -9.62 38.05 -5.85
CA GLU A 456 -8.82 39.18 -6.22
C GLU A 456 -7.36 39.01 -5.83
N GLN A 457 -7.09 38.41 -4.65
CA GLN A 457 -5.72 38.10 -4.20
C GLN A 457 -5.09 37.05 -5.08
N VAL A 458 -5.83 35.97 -5.42
CA VAL A 458 -5.36 34.92 -6.35
C VAL A 458 -4.99 35.51 -7.71
N ILE A 459 -5.87 36.36 -8.27
CA ILE A 459 -5.63 37.02 -9.55
C ILE A 459 -4.45 37.98 -9.46
N ALA A 460 -4.33 38.73 -8.38
CA ALA A 460 -3.22 39.67 -8.15
C ALA A 460 -1.88 38.96 -8.09
N ALA A 461 -1.79 37.84 -7.35
CA ALA A 461 -0.60 37.00 -7.27
C ALA A 461 -0.22 36.40 -8.64
N ALA A 462 -1.18 35.87 -9.38
CA ALA A 462 -0.96 35.35 -10.71
C ALA A 462 -0.50 36.39 -11.72
N LYS A 463 -1.01 37.64 -11.61
CA LYS A 463 -0.54 38.80 -12.41
C LYS A 463 0.88 39.20 -12.02
N ALA A 464 1.18 39.23 -10.74
CA ALA A 464 2.49 39.61 -10.22
C ALA A 464 3.62 38.72 -10.74
N VAL A 465 3.35 37.41 -10.88
CA VAL A 465 4.31 36.43 -11.41
C VAL A 465 4.19 36.22 -12.93
N GLY A 466 3.24 36.87 -13.61
CA GLY A 466 3.07 36.82 -15.06
C GLY A 466 2.34 35.57 -15.59
N VAL A 467 1.73 34.74 -14.73
CA VAL A 467 1.04 33.49 -15.17
C VAL A 467 -0.45 33.72 -15.46
N HIS A 468 -1.04 34.87 -15.08
CA HIS A 468 -2.46 35.17 -15.24
C HIS A 468 -2.94 35.03 -16.70
N HIS A 469 -2.19 35.57 -17.67
CA HIS A 469 -2.57 35.47 -19.08
C HIS A 469 -2.69 34.04 -19.54
N PHE A 470 -1.72 33.20 -19.19
CA PHE A 470 -1.75 31.77 -19.50
C PHE A 470 -3.00 31.11 -18.89
N ILE A 471 -3.28 31.33 -17.60
CA ILE A 471 -4.44 30.76 -16.92
C ILE A 471 -5.74 31.12 -17.64
N THR A 472 -5.90 32.39 -18.05
CA THR A 472 -7.11 32.87 -18.72
C THR A 472 -7.26 32.35 -20.16
N THR A 473 -6.22 31.83 -20.79
CA THR A 473 -6.31 31.16 -22.10
C THR A 473 -6.85 29.71 -22.00
N LEU A 474 -6.84 29.14 -20.81
CA LEU A 474 -7.39 27.80 -20.57
C LEU A 474 -8.94 27.83 -20.59
N PRO A 475 -9.61 26.77 -21.07
CA PRO A 475 -11.06 26.76 -21.25
C PRO A 475 -11.87 27.09 -19.98
N LYS A 476 -11.37 26.73 -18.79
CA LYS A 476 -12.00 26.98 -17.50
C LYS A 476 -11.23 28.00 -16.64
N GLY A 477 -10.18 28.64 -17.18
CA GLY A 477 -9.38 29.61 -16.43
C GLY A 477 -8.82 29.02 -15.13
N TYR A 478 -9.04 29.70 -14.01
CA TYR A 478 -8.59 29.26 -12.68
C TYR A 478 -9.27 27.96 -12.19
N ASP A 479 -10.42 27.61 -12.72
CA ASP A 479 -11.15 26.37 -12.40
C ASP A 479 -10.74 25.20 -13.31
N THR A 480 -9.68 25.38 -14.11
CA THR A 480 -9.07 24.28 -14.88
C THR A 480 -8.50 23.25 -13.92
N TYR A 481 -8.97 22.01 -14.05
CA TYR A 481 -8.53 20.88 -13.23
C TYR A 481 -7.19 20.37 -13.77
N LEU A 482 -6.20 20.27 -12.90
CA LEU A 482 -4.88 19.74 -13.22
C LEU A 482 -4.88 18.24 -12.92
N ASP A 483 -4.75 17.46 -13.96
CA ASP A 483 -4.58 16.01 -13.96
C ASP A 483 -3.54 15.64 -15.04
N ASP A 484 -3.35 14.35 -15.28
CA ASP A 484 -2.41 13.84 -16.28
C ASP A 484 -2.76 14.29 -17.72
N SER A 485 -3.98 14.76 -17.96
CA SER A 485 -4.44 15.22 -19.29
C SER A 485 -4.01 16.65 -19.60
N VAL A 486 -3.72 17.47 -18.58
CA VAL A 486 -3.29 18.87 -18.73
C VAL A 486 -1.78 18.97 -18.64
N THR A 487 -1.13 19.06 -19.79
CA THR A 487 0.34 19.16 -19.85
C THR A 487 0.76 20.62 -19.64
N LEU A 488 1.27 20.93 -18.44
CA LEU A 488 1.93 22.20 -18.15
C LEU A 488 3.42 22.09 -18.44
N SER A 489 4.01 23.17 -19.00
CA SER A 489 5.47 23.26 -19.11
C SER A 489 6.12 23.37 -17.73
N VAL A 490 7.40 22.99 -17.62
CA VAL A 490 8.18 23.13 -16.37
C VAL A 490 8.13 24.56 -15.83
N GLY A 491 8.30 25.55 -16.71
CA GLY A 491 8.24 26.97 -16.35
C GLY A 491 6.86 27.42 -15.87
N GLN A 492 5.77 26.92 -16.48
CA GLN A 492 4.41 27.20 -16.01
C GLN A 492 4.16 26.62 -14.63
N LYS A 493 4.59 25.38 -14.37
CA LYS A 493 4.52 24.77 -13.04
C LYS A 493 5.29 25.60 -12.01
N GLN A 494 6.47 26.08 -12.37
CA GLN A 494 7.31 26.89 -11.48
C GLN A 494 6.66 28.26 -11.18
N LEU A 495 6.09 28.94 -12.17
CA LEU A 495 5.36 30.17 -11.95
C LEU A 495 4.13 30.00 -11.05
N LEU A 496 3.40 28.88 -11.16
CA LEU A 496 2.29 28.56 -10.25
C LEU A 496 2.79 28.32 -8.82
N THR A 497 3.91 27.65 -8.61
CA THR A 497 4.47 27.46 -7.25
C THR A 497 5.01 28.75 -6.66
N ILE A 498 5.57 29.67 -7.48
CA ILE A 498 5.95 31.02 -7.04
C ILE A 498 4.70 31.84 -6.65
N ALA A 499 3.60 31.74 -7.42
CA ALA A 499 2.35 32.42 -7.08
C ALA A 499 1.76 31.89 -5.76
N ARG A 500 1.83 30.59 -5.51
CA ARG A 500 1.47 29.94 -4.22
C ARG A 500 2.30 30.53 -3.06
N ALA A 501 3.61 30.65 -3.24
CA ALA A 501 4.50 31.21 -2.23
C ALA A 501 4.22 32.71 -1.98
N LEU A 502 3.85 33.47 -3.02
CA LEU A 502 3.48 34.88 -2.90
C LEU A 502 2.17 35.04 -2.11
N LEU A 503 1.19 34.16 -2.32
CA LEU A 503 -0.08 34.20 -1.59
C LEU A 503 0.09 33.87 -0.11
N LYS A 504 1.03 33.01 0.25
CA LYS A 504 1.34 32.67 1.65
C LYS A 504 1.89 33.85 2.42
N ASP A 505 2.56 34.79 1.76
CA ASP A 505 3.08 36.05 2.30
C ASP A 505 3.88 35.94 3.61
N ALA A 506 4.68 34.88 3.73
CA ALA A 506 5.50 34.63 4.90
C ALA A 506 6.73 35.56 4.94
N PRO A 507 7.22 35.95 6.15
CA PRO A 507 8.35 36.88 6.32
C PRO A 507 9.70 36.30 5.87
N LEU A 508 9.82 34.98 5.87
CA LEU A 508 11.02 34.24 5.47
C LEU A 508 10.76 33.46 4.19
N LEU A 509 11.76 33.40 3.32
CA LEU A 509 11.64 32.72 2.03
C LEU A 509 12.81 31.79 1.81
N ILE A 510 12.49 30.61 1.29
CA ILE A 510 13.45 29.62 0.80
C ILE A 510 13.22 29.40 -0.69
N LEU A 511 14.28 29.55 -1.47
CA LEU A 511 14.29 29.31 -2.90
C LEU A 511 15.36 28.29 -3.24
N ASP A 512 14.95 27.18 -3.88
CA ASP A 512 15.89 26.23 -4.50
C ASP A 512 15.83 26.41 -6.02
N GLU A 513 16.86 27.04 -6.57
CA GLU A 513 16.88 27.55 -7.93
C GLU A 513 17.51 26.54 -8.90
N ALA A 514 16.70 25.71 -9.55
CA ALA A 514 17.16 24.92 -10.69
C ALA A 514 16.20 25.06 -11.88
N THR A 515 16.68 25.70 -12.95
CA THR A 515 15.91 25.97 -14.19
C THR A 515 16.61 25.47 -15.44
N SER A 516 17.29 24.33 -15.39
CA SER A 516 18.09 23.80 -16.50
C SER A 516 17.31 23.37 -17.75
N SER A 517 15.96 23.54 -17.78
CA SER A 517 15.12 23.01 -18.85
C SER A 517 14.01 23.98 -19.31
N VAL A 518 14.22 25.29 -19.22
CA VAL A 518 13.21 26.31 -19.55
C VAL A 518 13.75 27.23 -20.64
N ASP A 519 12.88 27.68 -21.56
CA ASP A 519 13.25 28.65 -22.59
C ASP A 519 13.59 30.04 -22.00
N THR A 520 14.44 30.80 -22.68
CA THR A 520 14.99 32.09 -22.21
C THR A 520 13.89 33.10 -21.82
N ARG A 521 12.77 33.14 -22.54
CA ARG A 521 11.68 34.07 -22.24
C ARG A 521 10.96 33.72 -20.95
N THR A 522 10.67 32.42 -20.77
CA THR A 522 10.04 31.93 -19.53
C THR A 522 11.00 32.05 -18.35
N GLU A 523 12.30 31.89 -18.60
CA GLU A 523 13.36 32.10 -17.62
C GLU A 523 13.38 33.53 -17.08
N GLU A 524 13.31 34.56 -17.96
CA GLU A 524 13.19 35.96 -17.56
C GLU A 524 11.93 36.22 -16.71
N LEU A 525 10.80 35.59 -17.06
CA LEU A 525 9.57 35.72 -16.28
C LEU A 525 9.71 35.10 -14.88
N ILE A 526 10.31 33.93 -14.79
CA ILE A 526 10.60 33.28 -13.50
C ILE A 526 11.52 34.13 -12.66
N GLN A 527 12.60 34.71 -13.25
CA GLN A 527 13.52 35.59 -12.53
C GLN A 527 12.82 36.81 -11.97
N LYS A 528 12.01 37.52 -12.79
CA LYS A 528 11.20 38.67 -12.34
C LYS A 528 10.22 38.28 -11.23
N ALA A 529 9.59 37.12 -11.35
CA ALA A 529 8.69 36.62 -10.33
C ALA A 529 9.41 36.30 -8.99
N MET A 530 10.62 35.71 -9.08
CA MET A 530 11.47 35.45 -7.90
C MET A 530 11.93 36.76 -7.25
N ASP A 531 12.40 37.76 -8.04
CA ASP A 531 12.81 39.06 -7.51
C ASP A 531 11.66 39.74 -6.79
N LYS A 532 10.45 39.67 -7.37
CA LYS A 532 9.23 40.20 -6.74
C LYS A 532 8.88 39.48 -5.44
N LEU A 533 9.04 38.15 -5.41
CA LEU A 533 8.79 37.33 -4.23
C LEU A 533 9.77 37.64 -3.09
N MET A 534 11.03 38.01 -3.39
CA MET A 534 12.07 38.33 -2.42
C MET A 534 11.95 39.75 -1.83
N GLU A 535 11.16 40.66 -2.43
CA GLU A 535 11.02 42.04 -1.95
C GLU A 535 10.50 42.09 -0.50
N GLY A 536 11.26 42.74 0.38
CA GLY A 536 10.90 42.96 1.78
C GLY A 536 11.02 41.73 2.69
N ARG A 537 11.51 40.57 2.20
CA ARG A 537 11.63 39.33 2.95
C ARG A 537 13.07 38.91 3.12
N THR A 538 13.35 38.21 4.24
CA THR A 538 14.65 37.53 4.40
C THR A 538 14.63 36.27 3.59
N SER A 539 15.50 36.17 2.59
CA SER A 539 15.45 35.11 1.58
C SER A 539 16.73 34.27 1.59
N PHE A 540 16.60 32.97 1.72
CA PHE A 540 17.67 31.97 1.56
C PHE A 540 17.55 31.33 0.19
N VAL A 541 18.58 31.52 -0.64
CA VAL A 541 18.56 31.03 -2.02
C VAL A 541 19.68 30.06 -2.24
N ILE A 542 19.39 28.80 -2.60
CA ILE A 542 20.37 27.88 -3.16
C ILE A 542 20.61 28.32 -4.60
N ALA A 543 21.64 29.12 -4.78
CA ALA A 543 21.86 29.80 -6.03
C ALA A 543 22.65 28.97 -7.03
N HIS A 544 22.06 28.77 -8.20
CA HIS A 544 22.68 28.17 -9.38
C HIS A 544 22.84 29.17 -10.54
N ARG A 545 22.39 30.43 -10.34
CA ARG A 545 22.43 31.49 -11.34
C ARG A 545 23.32 32.64 -10.92
N LEU A 546 24.06 33.14 -11.90
CA LEU A 546 24.99 34.24 -11.74
C LEU A 546 24.31 35.53 -11.21
N SER A 547 23.14 35.89 -11.76
CA SER A 547 22.38 37.07 -11.36
C SER A 547 21.93 37.05 -9.90
N THR A 548 21.49 35.91 -9.44
CA THR A 548 21.02 35.70 -8.06
C THR A 548 22.16 35.81 -7.07
N ILE A 549 23.32 35.20 -7.41
CA ILE A 549 24.52 35.24 -6.57
C ILE A 549 25.06 36.66 -6.46
N ARG A 550 25.20 37.36 -7.60
CA ARG A 550 25.75 38.72 -7.66
C ARG A 550 24.92 39.74 -6.87
N ASN A 551 23.60 39.61 -6.89
CA ASN A 551 22.67 40.53 -6.24
C ASN A 551 22.37 40.16 -4.79
N ALA A 552 23.04 39.13 -4.20
CA ALA A 552 22.86 38.75 -2.81
C ALA A 552 23.58 39.72 -1.87
N ASN A 553 22.94 40.01 -0.72
CA ASN A 553 23.53 40.86 0.32
C ASN A 553 24.61 40.08 1.10
N LEU A 554 24.44 38.78 1.21
CA LEU A 554 25.37 37.87 1.87
C LEU A 554 25.47 36.59 1.04
N ILE A 555 26.68 36.18 0.74
CA ILE A 555 26.98 34.90 0.09
C ILE A 555 27.67 33.99 1.12
N LEU A 556 27.12 32.81 1.34
CA LEU A 556 27.72 31.77 2.16
C LEU A 556 28.31 30.71 1.23
N VAL A 557 29.63 30.60 1.21
CA VAL A 557 30.35 29.67 0.36
C VAL A 557 30.62 28.39 1.14
N MET A 558 29.98 27.31 0.72
CA MET A 558 30.04 26.02 1.40
C MET A 558 30.95 25.04 0.67
N LYS A 559 31.77 24.31 1.45
CA LYS A 559 32.56 23.17 1.00
C LYS A 559 32.63 22.14 2.12
N ASP A 560 32.33 20.88 1.79
CA ASP A 560 32.42 19.74 2.72
C ASP A 560 31.72 20.03 4.07
N GLY A 561 30.52 20.62 4.02
CA GLY A 561 29.69 20.90 5.22
C GLY A 561 30.09 22.13 6.04
N ASN A 562 31.09 22.87 5.61
CA ASN A 562 31.59 24.07 6.30
C ASN A 562 31.34 25.33 5.47
N ILE A 563 31.17 26.49 6.16
CA ILE A 563 31.34 27.80 5.51
C ILE A 563 32.83 28.09 5.43
N ILE A 564 33.36 28.17 4.21
CA ILE A 564 34.77 28.49 3.97
C ILE A 564 35.00 29.99 3.69
N GLU A 565 34.01 30.65 3.14
CA GLU A 565 34.03 32.10 2.85
C GLU A 565 32.64 32.68 3.05
N GLN A 566 32.54 33.93 3.47
CA GLN A 566 31.29 34.68 3.55
C GLN A 566 31.53 36.19 3.29
N GLY A 567 30.62 36.81 2.57
CA GLY A 567 30.71 38.22 2.21
C GLY A 567 29.76 38.58 1.08
N ASN A 568 29.87 39.79 0.54
CA ASN A 568 29.17 40.12 -0.70
C ASN A 568 30.02 39.76 -1.93
N HIS A 569 29.42 39.87 -3.13
CA HIS A 569 30.09 39.51 -4.38
C HIS A 569 31.45 40.20 -4.58
N ASP A 570 31.50 41.49 -4.38
CA ASP A 570 32.70 42.31 -4.64
C ASP A 570 33.84 41.97 -3.64
N GLU A 571 33.47 41.78 -2.37
CA GLU A 571 34.41 41.33 -1.31
C GLU A 571 35.02 39.97 -1.61
N LEU A 572 34.20 38.98 -1.99
CA LEU A 572 34.64 37.63 -2.26
C LEU A 572 35.44 37.52 -3.57
N MET A 573 35.10 38.32 -4.58
CA MET A 573 35.90 38.40 -5.82
C MET A 573 37.27 39.05 -5.57
N ALA A 574 37.33 40.10 -4.75
CA ALA A 574 38.57 40.79 -4.39
C ALA A 574 39.50 39.92 -3.49
N ALA A 575 38.91 38.93 -2.76
CA ALA A 575 39.68 38.00 -1.96
C ALA A 575 40.41 36.92 -2.78
N GLU A 576 40.10 36.76 -4.08
CA GLU A 576 40.64 35.77 -5.02
C GLU A 576 40.64 34.33 -4.45
N GLY A 577 39.62 34.01 -3.64
CA GLY A 577 39.49 32.75 -2.94
C GLY A 577 38.68 31.70 -3.72
N PHE A 578 38.17 30.70 -3.01
CA PHE A 578 37.38 29.60 -3.57
C PHE A 578 36.11 30.11 -4.32
N TYR A 579 35.48 31.17 -3.84
CA TYR A 579 34.36 31.81 -4.51
C TYR A 579 34.74 32.37 -5.90
N ALA A 580 35.85 33.07 -5.98
CA ALA A 580 36.31 33.62 -7.24
C ALA A 580 36.66 32.51 -8.25
N ASP A 581 37.29 31.45 -7.80
CA ASP A 581 37.58 30.29 -8.64
C ASP A 581 36.29 29.60 -9.13
N LEU A 582 35.32 29.38 -8.21
CA LEU A 582 34.03 28.80 -8.54
C LEU A 582 33.26 29.67 -9.55
N TYR A 583 33.24 30.97 -9.32
CA TYR A 583 32.58 31.95 -10.18
C TYR A 583 33.21 31.96 -11.58
N ASN A 584 34.53 32.03 -11.69
CA ASN A 584 35.24 32.04 -12.96
C ASN A 584 35.13 30.72 -13.72
N SER A 585 35.11 29.60 -13.02
CA SER A 585 35.01 28.28 -13.67
C SER A 585 33.62 27.93 -14.20
N GLN A 586 32.57 28.38 -13.51
CA GLN A 586 31.19 28.04 -13.88
C GLN A 586 30.52 29.06 -14.80
N PHE A 587 30.94 30.33 -14.78
CA PHE A 587 30.19 31.46 -15.37
C PHE A 587 30.97 32.30 -16.38
N THR A 588 32.25 32.01 -16.62
CA THR A 588 33.01 32.76 -17.65
C THR A 588 32.71 32.25 -19.07
N GLU A 589 32.15 31.04 -19.21
CA GLU A 589 31.76 30.51 -20.53
C GLU A 589 30.41 31.03 -21.05
N GLU A 590 29.57 31.69 -20.22
CA GLU A 590 28.28 32.25 -20.65
C GLU A 590 28.40 33.68 -21.27
N VAL A 591 29.55 34.29 -21.26
CA VAL A 591 29.77 35.69 -21.72
C VAL A 591 30.58 35.77 -23.01
N ALA A 592 30.98 34.65 -23.63
CA ALA A 592 31.74 34.64 -24.86
C ALA A 592 30.88 34.38 -26.13
#